data_f8f95e3151b52df7fac4c1a3ed71e77e
#
_entry.id   f8f95e3151b52df7fac4c1a3ed71e77e
#
_cell.length_a   1.000
_cell.length_b   1.000
_cell.length_c   1.000
_cell.angle_alpha   90.00
_cell.angle_beta   90.00
_cell.angle_gamma   90.00
#
_symmetry.space_group_name_H-M   'P 1'
#
loop_
_entity.id
_entity.type
_entity.pdbx_description
1 polymer ?
#
loop_
_entity_poly.entity_id
_entity_poly.type
_entity_poly.pdbx_seq_one_letter_code
_entity_poly.pdbx_strand_id
1 'polypeptide(L)'
;DGKQAHLSQAAKELPNKKNRIMLVPFEELLKALNIQCRTEKNGRKGVLKKGKYDYHGKTTRTTYKYSFATYIKKQYKRTNQASKKEYKRLLKSSGDVTDRFQYMRVDTFREIDPEVFYGYYNNQIEIYCRINKMSKKKSVLYGRKNAKALLGAAKKYNLDPVYFACQTFLESAYGTSTLAKGHKIGKKKVYNLYGIKAYDNNPEKYGFRYAKKKGWTSISKALEGAAAYLSSGYIHSKYKQNTIFKLRYTPNKGLWHQYASDPFYAEKIGGKYQEMSVCYSQGAKYLYDMPRYR
;
A
#
# COMPACT_ATOMS: atom_id res chain seq x y z
N ASP A 1 -1.98 -23.44 -10.37
CA ASP A 1 -2.81 -24.41 -11.07
C ASP A 1 -3.74 -23.67 -12.00
N GLY A 2 -3.49 -23.75 -13.34
CA GLY A 2 -4.37 -23.20 -14.37
C GLY A 2 -5.67 -24.02 -14.54
N LYS A 3 -6.26 -24.49 -13.44
CA LYS A 3 -7.58 -25.13 -13.49
C LYS A 3 -8.61 -24.07 -13.78
N GLN A 4 -9.13 -24.05 -15.00
CA GLN A 4 -10.37 -23.35 -15.31
C GLN A 4 -11.43 -23.78 -14.30
N ALA A 5 -11.99 -22.82 -13.56
CA ALA A 5 -13.17 -23.09 -12.75
C ALA A 5 -14.32 -23.43 -13.70
N HIS A 6 -14.73 -24.70 -13.76
CA HIS A 6 -15.95 -25.08 -14.46
C HIS A 6 -17.13 -24.59 -13.63
N LEU A 7 -17.78 -23.54 -14.09
CA LEU A 7 -19.01 -23.03 -13.49
C LEU A 7 -20.18 -23.92 -13.93
N SER A 8 -21.03 -24.36 -13.01
CA SER A 8 -22.15 -25.27 -13.23
C SER A 8 -23.26 -24.70 -14.11
N GLN A 9 -23.32 -23.38 -14.24
CA GLN A 9 -24.24 -22.66 -15.10
C GLN A 9 -23.48 -21.77 -16.08
N ALA A 10 -23.89 -21.81 -17.34
CA ALA A 10 -23.34 -20.91 -18.35
C ALA A 10 -23.51 -19.44 -17.90
N ALA A 11 -22.42 -18.71 -17.95
CA ALA A 11 -22.45 -17.29 -17.72
C ALA A 11 -23.41 -16.62 -18.71
N LYS A 12 -24.37 -15.83 -18.19
CA LYS A 12 -25.32 -15.11 -19.04
C LYS A 12 -24.71 -13.76 -19.45
N GLU A 13 -24.62 -13.55 -20.75
CA GLU A 13 -24.26 -12.23 -21.28
C GLU A 13 -25.49 -11.31 -21.18
N LEU A 14 -25.33 -10.15 -20.54
CA LEU A 14 -26.33 -9.10 -20.63
C LEU A 14 -26.15 -8.36 -21.96
N PRO A 15 -27.23 -8.06 -22.68
CA PRO A 15 -27.16 -7.30 -23.93
C PRO A 15 -26.82 -5.83 -23.63
N ASN A 16 -25.53 -5.55 -23.48
CA ASN A 16 -25.04 -4.18 -23.40
C ASN A 16 -24.06 -3.96 -24.55
N LYS A 17 -24.42 -3.07 -25.47
CA LYS A 17 -23.68 -2.81 -26.73
C LYS A 17 -22.24 -2.31 -26.56
N LYS A 18 -21.77 -2.02 -25.33
CA LYS A 18 -20.42 -1.46 -25.10
C LYS A 18 -19.53 -2.25 -24.15
N ASN A 19 -20.07 -3.08 -23.27
CA ASN A 19 -19.25 -3.92 -22.37
C ASN A 19 -19.96 -5.24 -22.19
N ARG A 20 -19.31 -6.36 -22.53
CA ARG A 20 -19.79 -7.70 -22.20
C ARG A 20 -19.70 -7.89 -20.70
N ILE A 21 -20.81 -7.84 -19.99
CA ILE A 21 -20.89 -8.15 -18.57
C ILE A 21 -21.26 -9.63 -18.44
N MET A 22 -20.33 -10.42 -17.96
CA MET A 22 -20.56 -11.82 -17.67
C MET A 22 -21.16 -11.95 -16.27
N LEU A 23 -22.38 -12.44 -16.16
CA LEU A 23 -23.02 -12.78 -14.88
C LEU A 23 -22.61 -14.19 -14.48
N VAL A 24 -21.89 -14.31 -13.38
CA VAL A 24 -21.54 -15.59 -12.78
C VAL A 24 -22.37 -15.74 -11.50
N PRO A 25 -22.96 -16.93 -11.23
CA PRO A 25 -23.64 -17.17 -9.98
C PRO A 25 -22.71 -16.87 -8.79
N PHE A 26 -23.17 -16.01 -7.88
CA PHE A 26 -22.35 -15.47 -6.79
C PHE A 26 -21.72 -16.57 -5.93
N GLU A 27 -22.45 -17.65 -5.68
CA GLU A 27 -21.95 -18.79 -4.88
C GLU A 27 -20.84 -19.57 -5.59
N GLU A 28 -20.92 -19.72 -6.91
CA GLU A 28 -19.88 -20.40 -7.70
C GLU A 28 -18.62 -19.53 -7.77
N LEU A 29 -18.78 -18.23 -7.92
CA LEU A 29 -17.68 -17.29 -7.86
C LEU A 29 -16.97 -17.36 -6.50
N LEU A 30 -17.74 -17.41 -5.41
CA LEU A 30 -17.20 -17.54 -4.07
C LEU A 30 -16.43 -18.84 -3.86
N LYS A 31 -16.98 -19.96 -4.37
CA LYS A 31 -16.29 -21.27 -4.34
C LYS A 31 -15.00 -21.23 -5.14
N ALA A 32 -15.03 -20.71 -6.36
CA ALA A 32 -13.85 -20.58 -7.22
C ALA A 32 -12.76 -19.72 -6.59
N LEU A 33 -13.15 -18.70 -5.82
CA LEU A 33 -12.24 -17.82 -5.09
C LEU A 33 -11.89 -18.33 -3.68
N ASN A 34 -12.33 -19.55 -3.33
CA ASN A 34 -12.15 -20.14 -1.98
C ASN A 34 -12.64 -19.21 -0.84
N ILE A 35 -13.78 -18.55 -1.06
CA ILE A 35 -14.42 -17.63 -0.12
C ILE A 35 -15.60 -18.34 0.52
N GLN A 36 -15.60 -18.46 1.86
CA GLN A 36 -16.76 -19.00 2.60
C GLN A 36 -17.81 -17.91 2.82
N CYS A 37 -19.06 -18.24 2.50
CA CYS A 37 -20.21 -17.37 2.69
C CYS A 37 -21.21 -18.03 3.65
N ARG A 38 -21.85 -17.23 4.52
CA ARG A 38 -22.95 -17.65 5.39
C ARG A 38 -24.20 -16.88 5.00
N THR A 39 -25.31 -17.58 4.90
CA THR A 39 -26.63 -16.96 4.77
C THR A 39 -27.15 -16.64 6.18
N GLU A 40 -27.45 -15.39 6.45
CA GLU A 40 -28.09 -14.98 7.70
C GLU A 40 -29.60 -15.27 7.65
N LYS A 41 -30.26 -15.35 8.84
CA LYS A 41 -31.70 -15.67 8.95
C LYS A 41 -32.63 -14.74 8.17
N ASN A 42 -32.16 -13.56 7.80
CA ASN A 42 -32.92 -12.56 6.99
C ASN A 42 -32.69 -12.70 5.48
N GLY A 43 -32.05 -13.78 5.02
CA GLY A 43 -31.72 -14.02 3.62
C GLY A 43 -30.52 -13.18 3.10
N ARG A 44 -29.92 -12.33 3.92
CA ARG A 44 -28.70 -11.61 3.56
C ARG A 44 -27.50 -12.57 3.60
N LYS A 45 -26.68 -12.53 2.55
CA LYS A 45 -25.46 -13.31 2.48
C LYS A 45 -24.28 -12.44 2.92
N GLY A 46 -23.68 -12.80 4.03
CA GLY A 46 -22.45 -12.17 4.50
C GLY A 46 -21.23 -13.02 4.14
N VAL A 47 -20.15 -12.40 3.70
CA VAL A 47 -18.85 -13.08 3.54
C VAL A 47 -18.26 -13.31 4.91
N LEU A 48 -18.21 -14.58 5.37
CA LEU A 48 -17.79 -14.93 6.71
C LEU A 48 -16.30 -15.19 6.88
N LYS A 49 -15.67 -15.72 5.86
CA LYS A 49 -14.23 -15.96 5.81
C LYS A 49 -13.79 -15.84 4.35
N LYS A 50 -12.86 -14.94 4.05
CA LYS A 50 -11.92 -15.18 2.98
C LYS A 50 -11.32 -16.56 3.28
N GLY A 51 -11.30 -17.45 2.29
CA GLY A 51 -10.54 -18.68 2.38
C GLY A 51 -9.18 -18.35 2.99
N LYS A 52 -8.62 -19.22 3.81
CA LYS A 52 -7.28 -18.99 4.37
C LYS A 52 -6.32 -18.81 3.18
N TYR A 53 -6.11 -17.55 2.76
CA TYR A 53 -4.87 -17.24 2.07
C TYR A 53 -3.79 -17.68 3.05
N ASP A 54 -2.99 -18.64 2.63
CA ASP A 54 -1.90 -19.12 3.45
C ASP A 54 -0.80 -18.03 3.46
N TYR A 55 -0.98 -17.06 4.35
CA TYR A 55 0.03 -16.04 4.63
C TYR A 55 1.11 -16.59 5.58
N HIS A 56 1.26 -17.91 5.65
CA HIS A 56 2.35 -18.52 6.40
C HIS A 56 3.67 -18.10 5.78
N GLY A 57 4.56 -17.58 6.61
CA GLY A 57 5.84 -17.09 6.17
C GLY A 57 6.85 -17.12 7.30
N LYS A 58 8.11 -17.03 6.94
CA LYS A 58 9.21 -16.97 7.91
C LYS A 58 9.10 -15.65 8.70
N THR A 59 9.12 -15.77 10.03
CA THR A 59 9.10 -14.61 10.93
C THR A 59 10.46 -14.42 11.57
N THR A 60 11.02 -13.23 11.43
CA THR A 60 12.18 -12.73 12.17
C THR A 60 11.74 -11.75 13.25
N ARG A 61 12.63 -11.36 14.14
CA ARG A 61 12.36 -10.37 15.19
C ARG A 61 13.46 -9.35 15.29
N THR A 62 13.09 -8.07 15.25
CA THR A 62 14.02 -6.96 15.51
C THR A 62 13.90 -6.54 16.97
N THR A 63 15.03 -6.56 17.69
CA THR A 63 15.07 -6.10 19.09
C THR A 63 15.11 -4.58 19.15
N TYR A 64 14.13 -4.00 19.82
CA TYR A 64 14.00 -2.57 20.06
C TYR A 64 14.87 -2.16 21.26
N LYS A 65 15.38 -0.92 21.24
CA LYS A 65 16.29 -0.40 22.27
C LYS A 65 15.62 -0.08 23.61
N TYR A 66 14.30 -0.16 23.68
CA TYR A 66 13.50 0.21 24.85
C TYR A 66 12.55 -0.93 25.24
N SER A 67 12.19 -0.99 26.53
CA SER A 67 11.08 -1.79 26.99
C SER A 67 9.75 -1.28 26.39
N PHE A 68 8.77 -2.15 26.30
CA PHE A 68 7.46 -1.80 25.72
C PHE A 68 6.84 -0.57 26.40
N ALA A 69 6.84 -0.52 27.74
CA ALA A 69 6.29 0.62 28.49
C ALA A 69 7.06 1.92 28.22
N THR A 70 8.40 1.85 28.15
CA THR A 70 9.25 3.01 27.84
C THR A 70 9.02 3.49 26.42
N TYR A 71 8.84 2.57 25.46
CA TYR A 71 8.61 2.93 24.07
C TYR A 71 7.27 3.65 23.89
N ILE A 72 6.20 3.19 24.58
CA ILE A 72 4.90 3.88 24.60
C ILE A 72 5.05 5.32 25.14
N LYS A 73 5.72 5.49 26.29
CA LYS A 73 5.94 6.84 26.90
C LYS A 73 6.68 7.77 25.93
N LYS A 74 7.70 7.26 25.23
CA LYS A 74 8.49 8.04 24.26
C LYS A 74 7.67 8.43 23.03
N GLN A 75 6.87 7.51 22.47
CA GLN A 75 6.00 7.79 21.33
C GLN A 75 4.95 8.86 21.69
N TYR A 76 4.29 8.70 22.83
CA TYR A 76 3.33 9.67 23.35
C TYR A 76 3.95 11.07 23.54
N LYS A 77 5.13 11.14 24.19
CA LYS A 77 5.84 12.41 24.38
C LYS A 77 6.25 13.08 23.06
N ARG A 78 6.55 12.30 22.04
CA ARG A 78 7.04 12.82 20.76
C ARG A 78 5.95 13.49 19.92
N THR A 79 4.77 12.89 19.81
CA THR A 79 3.76 13.36 18.86
C THR A 79 2.45 13.80 19.51
N ASN A 80 2.10 13.25 20.66
CA ASN A 80 0.84 13.52 21.39
C ASN A 80 -0.44 13.45 20.51
N GLN A 81 -0.39 12.68 19.41
CA GLN A 81 -1.49 12.55 18.44
C GLN A 81 -2.41 11.37 18.74
N ALA A 82 -2.08 10.57 19.75
CA ALA A 82 -2.88 9.46 20.24
C ALA A 82 -2.69 9.29 21.75
N SER A 83 -3.65 8.73 22.45
CA SER A 83 -3.54 8.43 23.88
C SER A 83 -2.51 7.32 24.14
N LYS A 84 -2.00 7.21 25.38
CA LYS A 84 -1.12 6.10 25.78
C LYS A 84 -1.80 4.74 25.59
N LYS A 85 -3.12 4.66 25.78
CA LYS A 85 -3.94 3.47 25.57
C LYS A 85 -3.91 3.05 24.09
N GLU A 86 -4.07 4.02 23.19
CA GLU A 86 -3.99 3.78 21.74
C GLU A 86 -2.58 3.39 21.31
N TYR A 87 -1.52 4.05 21.80
CA TYR A 87 -0.15 3.61 21.53
C TYR A 87 0.11 2.19 22.03
N LYS A 88 -0.44 1.80 23.19
CA LYS A 88 -0.36 0.42 23.70
C LYS A 88 -1.01 -0.57 22.72
N ARG A 89 -2.17 -0.23 22.17
CA ARG A 89 -2.87 -1.03 21.16
C ARG A 89 -2.04 -1.13 19.86
N LEU A 90 -1.61 0.02 19.31
CA LEU A 90 -0.89 0.11 18.04
C LEU A 90 0.48 -0.60 18.06
N LEU A 91 1.13 -0.65 19.21
CA LEU A 91 2.45 -1.24 19.37
C LEU A 91 2.41 -2.73 19.76
N LYS A 92 1.25 -3.23 20.23
CA LYS A 92 1.04 -4.64 20.56
C LYS A 92 0.51 -5.36 19.34
N SER A 93 1.27 -6.32 18.81
CA SER A 93 0.74 -7.20 17.77
C SER A 93 -0.42 -8.03 18.29
N SER A 94 -1.56 -7.99 17.61
CA SER A 94 -2.73 -8.80 17.93
C SER A 94 -2.59 -10.26 17.47
N GLY A 95 -1.65 -10.53 16.56
CA GLY A 95 -1.54 -11.80 15.87
C GLY A 95 -2.60 -12.01 14.77
N ASP A 96 -3.50 -11.06 14.58
CA ASP A 96 -4.50 -11.07 13.51
C ASP A 96 -3.82 -10.98 12.13
N VAL A 97 -4.44 -11.59 11.11
CA VAL A 97 -3.95 -11.59 9.73
C VAL A 97 -3.82 -10.17 9.20
N THR A 98 -4.80 -9.31 9.47
CA THR A 98 -4.78 -7.90 9.08
C THR A 98 -3.60 -7.15 9.69
N ASP A 99 -3.33 -7.42 10.96
CA ASP A 99 -2.24 -6.82 11.70
C ASP A 99 -0.86 -7.26 11.17
N ARG A 100 -0.75 -8.48 10.63
CA ARG A 100 0.52 -9.01 10.09
C ARG A 100 1.07 -8.22 8.92
N PHE A 101 0.22 -7.62 8.08
CA PHE A 101 0.68 -6.90 6.89
C PHE A 101 1.53 -5.68 7.22
N GLN A 102 1.37 -5.05 8.38
CA GLN A 102 2.27 -3.98 8.80
C GLN A 102 3.69 -4.47 9.15
N TYR A 103 3.84 -5.76 9.47
CA TYR A 103 5.13 -6.39 9.79
C TYR A 103 5.75 -7.14 8.61
N MET A 104 5.06 -7.21 7.48
CA MET A 104 5.60 -7.86 6.29
C MET A 104 6.79 -7.07 5.75
N ARG A 105 7.85 -7.77 5.38
CA ARG A 105 9.05 -7.15 4.82
C ARG A 105 8.73 -6.62 3.42
N VAL A 106 9.13 -5.38 3.18
CA VAL A 106 8.88 -4.63 1.94
C VAL A 106 10.18 -4.36 1.16
N ASP A 107 11.28 -4.93 1.61
CA ASP A 107 12.63 -4.78 1.06
C ASP A 107 12.99 -5.83 0.00
N THR A 108 11.99 -6.45 -0.59
CA THR A 108 12.17 -7.43 -1.68
C THR A 108 11.02 -7.34 -2.65
N PHE A 109 11.32 -7.27 -3.93
CA PHE A 109 10.32 -7.35 -4.97
C PHE A 109 9.69 -8.77 -4.95
N ARG A 110 8.38 -8.84 -4.75
CA ARG A 110 7.63 -10.10 -4.85
C ARG A 110 6.95 -10.17 -6.20
N GLU A 111 6.99 -11.36 -6.77
CA GLU A 111 6.32 -11.60 -8.03
C GLU A 111 4.80 -11.46 -7.86
N ILE A 112 4.20 -10.85 -8.85
CA ILE A 112 2.77 -10.56 -8.92
C ILE A 112 2.19 -11.08 -10.24
N ASP A 113 0.89 -11.26 -10.29
CA ASP A 113 0.15 -11.32 -11.54
C ASP A 113 -0.07 -9.88 -12.07
N PRO A 114 0.58 -9.49 -13.19
CA PRO A 114 0.50 -8.12 -13.68
C PRO A 114 -0.91 -7.69 -14.06
N GLU A 115 -1.74 -8.60 -14.61
CA GLU A 115 -3.10 -8.25 -15.05
C GLU A 115 -4.01 -8.02 -13.85
N VAL A 116 -3.93 -8.90 -12.86
CA VAL A 116 -4.63 -8.73 -11.58
C VAL A 116 -4.19 -7.43 -10.91
N PHE A 117 -2.88 -7.16 -10.90
CA PHE A 117 -2.37 -5.91 -10.32
C PHE A 117 -2.90 -4.66 -11.03
N TYR A 118 -2.90 -4.64 -12.36
CA TYR A 118 -3.41 -3.48 -13.12
C TYR A 118 -4.89 -3.24 -12.86
N GLY A 119 -5.69 -4.31 -12.74
CA GLY A 119 -7.09 -4.23 -12.38
C GLY A 119 -7.29 -3.60 -10.99
N TYR A 120 -6.65 -4.16 -9.98
CA TYR A 120 -6.75 -3.65 -8.59
C TYR A 120 -6.19 -2.25 -8.44
N TYR A 121 -5.05 -1.94 -9.05
CA TYR A 121 -4.44 -0.61 -9.04
C TYR A 121 -5.40 0.47 -9.54
N ASN A 122 -6.02 0.26 -10.70
CA ASN A 122 -6.97 1.21 -11.27
C ASN A 122 -8.25 1.28 -10.45
N ASN A 123 -8.77 0.14 -9.98
CA ASN A 123 -9.96 0.08 -9.15
C ASN A 123 -9.80 0.88 -7.84
N GLN A 124 -8.63 0.80 -7.19
CA GLN A 124 -8.35 1.60 -5.99
C GLN A 124 -8.44 3.11 -6.27
N ILE A 125 -7.92 3.57 -7.42
CA ILE A 125 -8.00 4.97 -7.85
C ILE A 125 -9.45 5.36 -8.15
N GLU A 126 -10.20 4.49 -8.84
CA GLU A 126 -11.61 4.73 -9.16
C GLU A 126 -12.47 4.85 -7.91
N ILE A 127 -12.27 3.95 -6.93
CA ILE A 127 -12.97 4.00 -5.63
C ILE A 127 -12.67 5.32 -4.92
N TYR A 128 -11.39 5.70 -4.81
CA TYR A 128 -10.99 6.96 -4.19
C TYR A 128 -11.64 8.17 -4.88
N CYS A 129 -11.58 8.22 -6.21
CA CYS A 129 -12.17 9.32 -6.97
C CYS A 129 -13.69 9.39 -6.80
N ARG A 130 -14.38 8.24 -6.81
CA ARG A 130 -15.83 8.17 -6.59
C ARG A 130 -16.23 8.67 -5.20
N ILE A 131 -15.53 8.23 -4.14
CA ILE A 131 -15.80 8.69 -2.77
C ILE A 131 -15.61 10.21 -2.65
N ASN A 132 -14.61 10.76 -3.34
CA ASN A 132 -14.32 12.19 -3.32
C ASN A 132 -15.08 12.97 -4.43
N LYS A 133 -16.11 12.38 -5.05
CA LYS A 133 -16.96 13.01 -6.08
C LYS A 133 -16.16 13.61 -7.24
N MET A 134 -15.10 12.97 -7.66
CA MET A 134 -14.26 13.42 -8.76
C MET A 134 -14.11 12.35 -9.85
N SER A 135 -13.84 12.80 -11.09
CA SER A 135 -13.52 11.89 -12.19
C SER A 135 -12.15 11.23 -12.00
N LYS A 136 -12.03 9.93 -12.32
CA LYS A 136 -10.77 9.19 -12.34
C LYS A 136 -9.71 9.83 -13.25
N LYS A 137 -10.12 10.59 -14.28
CA LYS A 137 -9.24 11.38 -15.16
C LYS A 137 -8.47 12.49 -14.42
N LYS A 138 -8.89 12.86 -13.20
CA LYS A 138 -8.15 13.81 -12.35
C LYS A 138 -6.92 13.19 -11.69
N SER A 139 -6.80 11.86 -11.63
CA SER A 139 -5.63 11.19 -11.13
C SER A 139 -4.56 11.04 -12.20
N VAL A 140 -3.38 11.55 -11.95
CA VAL A 140 -2.22 11.38 -12.83
C VAL A 140 -1.64 9.95 -12.78
N LEU A 141 -2.06 9.16 -11.80
CA LEU A 141 -1.64 7.77 -11.64
C LEU A 141 -2.56 6.79 -12.40
N TYR A 142 -3.78 7.21 -12.77
CA TYR A 142 -4.73 6.32 -13.41
C TYR A 142 -4.22 5.79 -14.76
N GLY A 143 -4.42 4.51 -15.00
CA GLY A 143 -4.14 3.84 -16.28
C GLY A 143 -3.00 2.83 -16.22
N ARG A 144 -3.09 1.83 -17.11
CA ARG A 144 -2.16 0.70 -17.22
C ARG A 144 -0.70 1.13 -17.38
N LYS A 145 -0.44 2.19 -18.15
CA LYS A 145 0.92 2.75 -18.36
C LYS A 145 1.58 3.15 -17.05
N ASN A 146 0.83 3.80 -16.16
CA ASN A 146 1.34 4.26 -14.87
C ASN A 146 1.50 3.10 -13.87
N ALA A 147 0.58 2.13 -13.88
CA ALA A 147 0.73 0.89 -13.12
C ALA A 147 1.99 0.12 -13.53
N LYS A 148 2.25 -0.02 -14.84
CA LYS A 148 3.50 -0.60 -15.38
C LYS A 148 4.74 0.17 -14.91
N ALA A 149 4.71 1.50 -14.96
CA ALA A 149 5.83 2.35 -14.52
C ALA A 149 6.11 2.15 -13.00
N LEU A 150 5.05 2.03 -12.20
CA LEU A 150 5.17 1.73 -10.77
C LEU A 150 5.84 0.38 -10.52
N LEU A 151 5.42 -0.67 -11.22
CA LEU A 151 6.05 -2.00 -11.10
C LEU A 151 7.52 -1.97 -11.52
N GLY A 152 7.84 -1.28 -12.61
CA GLY A 152 9.22 -1.10 -13.06
C GLY A 152 10.08 -0.40 -12.02
N ALA A 153 9.57 0.66 -11.38
CA ALA A 153 10.27 1.36 -10.32
C ALA A 153 10.42 0.46 -9.06
N ALA A 154 9.38 -0.27 -8.66
CA ALA A 154 9.47 -1.21 -7.53
C ALA A 154 10.53 -2.28 -7.76
N LYS A 155 10.56 -2.88 -8.96
CA LYS A 155 11.55 -3.91 -9.34
C LYS A 155 12.96 -3.35 -9.35
N LYS A 156 13.18 -2.18 -9.96
CA LYS A 156 14.48 -1.49 -10.05
C LYS A 156 15.10 -1.21 -8.67
N TYR A 157 14.29 -0.85 -7.69
CA TYR A 157 14.73 -0.50 -6.34
C TYR A 157 14.49 -1.60 -5.31
N ASN A 158 14.18 -2.81 -5.76
CA ASN A 158 13.90 -3.99 -4.93
C ASN A 158 12.91 -3.72 -3.80
N LEU A 159 11.80 -3.06 -4.14
CA LEU A 159 10.68 -2.80 -3.22
C LEU A 159 9.54 -3.77 -3.50
N ASP A 160 8.80 -4.12 -2.46
CA ASP A 160 7.54 -4.83 -2.65
C ASP A 160 6.57 -4.01 -3.49
N PRO A 161 6.06 -4.53 -4.62
CA PRO A 161 5.26 -3.76 -5.57
C PRO A 161 3.90 -3.35 -5.03
N VAL A 162 3.27 -4.20 -4.20
CA VAL A 162 1.96 -3.92 -3.61
C VAL A 162 2.09 -2.87 -2.50
N TYR A 163 3.09 -3.00 -1.64
CA TYR A 163 3.42 -1.95 -0.65
C TYR A 163 3.70 -0.62 -1.35
N PHE A 164 4.54 -0.62 -2.39
CA PHE A 164 4.91 0.62 -3.08
C PHE A 164 3.69 1.30 -3.72
N ALA A 165 2.73 0.51 -4.24
CA ALA A 165 1.47 1.06 -4.73
C ALA A 165 0.65 1.71 -3.59
N CYS A 166 0.46 1.01 -2.47
CA CYS A 166 -0.28 1.53 -1.33
C CYS A 166 0.33 2.82 -0.76
N GLN A 167 1.66 2.84 -0.64
CA GLN A 167 2.41 4.02 -0.21
C GLN A 167 2.24 5.18 -1.19
N THR A 168 2.37 4.92 -2.51
CA THR A 168 2.19 5.93 -3.55
C THR A 168 0.78 6.52 -3.53
N PHE A 169 -0.24 5.71 -3.31
CA PHE A 169 -1.61 6.19 -3.17
C PHE A 169 -1.77 7.14 -1.98
N LEU A 170 -1.25 6.77 -0.83
CA LEU A 170 -1.33 7.61 0.37
C LEU A 170 -0.63 8.96 0.14
N GLU A 171 0.63 8.95 -0.28
CA GLU A 171 1.47 10.15 -0.42
C GLU A 171 0.96 11.13 -1.48
N SER A 172 0.37 10.61 -2.54
CA SER A 172 -0.09 11.42 -3.68
C SER A 172 -1.58 11.76 -3.65
N ALA A 173 -2.32 11.35 -2.59
CA ALA A 173 -3.78 11.34 -2.60
C ALA A 173 -4.32 10.65 -3.86
N TYR A 174 -3.85 9.42 -4.12
CA TYR A 174 -4.17 8.64 -5.33
C TYR A 174 -3.86 9.38 -6.65
N GLY A 175 -2.81 10.20 -6.64
CA GLY A 175 -2.39 10.99 -7.82
C GLY A 175 -3.22 12.25 -8.06
N THR A 176 -3.99 12.70 -7.07
CA THR A 176 -4.85 13.88 -7.19
C THR A 176 -4.36 15.11 -6.43
N SER A 177 -3.33 14.98 -5.57
CA SER A 177 -2.76 16.13 -4.86
C SER A 177 -2.11 17.13 -5.81
N THR A 178 -1.99 18.39 -5.41
CA THR A 178 -1.39 19.46 -6.23
C THR A 178 0.02 19.09 -6.68
N LEU A 179 0.86 18.62 -5.77
CA LEU A 179 2.23 18.20 -6.06
C LEU A 179 2.28 17.01 -7.02
N ALA A 180 1.33 16.06 -6.88
CA ALA A 180 1.22 14.91 -7.78
C ALA A 180 0.76 15.31 -9.19
N LYS A 181 -0.23 16.21 -9.31
CA LYS A 181 -0.69 16.72 -10.61
C LYS A 181 0.38 17.46 -11.38
N GLY A 182 1.39 17.93 -10.68
CA GLY A 182 2.55 18.57 -11.26
C GLY A 182 2.31 20.02 -11.70
N HIS A 183 3.41 20.72 -11.91
CA HIS A 183 3.43 22.14 -12.27
C HIS A 183 4.40 22.39 -13.42
N LYS A 184 4.08 23.34 -14.31
CA LYS A 184 4.93 23.74 -15.43
C LYS A 184 5.98 24.75 -14.96
N ILE A 185 7.26 24.42 -15.12
CA ILE A 185 8.39 25.31 -14.82
C ILE A 185 9.21 25.50 -16.09
N GLY A 186 9.06 26.66 -16.73
CA GLY A 186 9.57 26.90 -18.07
C GLY A 186 8.87 26.00 -19.10
N LYS A 187 9.62 25.32 -19.95
CA LYS A 187 9.09 24.43 -20.98
C LYS A 187 8.70 23.03 -20.49
N LYS A 188 9.00 22.64 -19.25
CA LYS A 188 8.79 21.29 -18.73
C LYS A 188 7.78 21.27 -17.60
N LYS A 189 6.91 20.26 -17.59
CA LYS A 189 6.06 19.93 -16.45
C LYS A 189 6.82 18.96 -15.53
N VAL A 190 6.77 19.21 -14.20
CA VAL A 190 7.42 18.38 -13.17
C VAL A 190 6.40 17.87 -12.19
N TYR A 191 6.67 16.72 -11.58
CA TYR A 191 5.76 15.98 -10.69
C TYR A 191 6.47 15.60 -9.40
N ASN A 192 5.84 15.78 -8.25
CA ASN A 192 6.38 15.34 -6.96
C ASN A 192 5.34 14.51 -6.21
N LEU A 193 5.31 13.20 -6.48
CA LEU A 193 4.28 12.30 -5.96
C LEU A 193 4.29 12.14 -4.43
N TYR A 194 5.44 12.35 -3.80
CA TYR A 194 5.67 12.13 -2.37
C TYR A 194 5.91 13.42 -1.57
N GLY A 195 5.71 14.57 -2.18
CA GLY A 195 5.99 15.84 -1.49
C GLY A 195 7.43 15.97 -0.98
N ILE A 196 8.40 15.27 -1.61
CA ILE A 196 9.79 15.25 -1.13
C ILE A 196 10.35 16.68 -1.17
N LYS A 197 10.88 17.13 0.00
CA LYS A 197 11.37 18.50 0.19
C LYS A 197 10.31 19.61 -0.03
N ALA A 198 9.04 19.27 0.11
CA ALA A 198 7.95 20.23 0.20
C ALA A 198 7.85 20.72 1.66
N TYR A 199 8.47 21.84 1.97
CA TYR A 199 8.49 22.41 3.32
C TYR A 199 7.22 23.21 3.60
N ASP A 200 6.74 23.18 4.85
CA ASP A 200 5.43 23.70 5.30
C ASP A 200 5.19 25.18 4.96
N ASN A 201 6.24 26.00 4.95
CA ASN A 201 6.13 27.43 4.64
C ASN A 201 5.81 27.72 3.17
N ASN A 202 6.13 26.84 2.23
CA ASN A 202 5.70 26.92 0.82
C ASN A 202 5.94 25.57 0.12
N PRO A 203 5.07 24.55 0.38
CA PRO A 203 5.30 23.19 -0.08
C PRO A 203 5.34 23.05 -1.60
N GLU A 204 4.52 23.82 -2.33
CA GLU A 204 4.50 23.76 -3.78
C GLU A 204 5.80 24.30 -4.38
N LYS A 205 6.22 25.50 -3.96
CA LYS A 205 7.46 26.13 -4.45
C LYS A 205 8.68 25.22 -4.25
N TYR A 206 8.86 24.71 -3.04
CA TYR A 206 10.03 23.88 -2.72
C TYR A 206 9.92 22.49 -3.35
N GLY A 207 8.76 21.86 -3.28
CA GLY A 207 8.51 20.54 -3.85
C GLY A 207 8.70 20.51 -5.36
N PHE A 208 8.19 21.50 -6.10
CA PHE A 208 8.37 21.56 -7.55
C PHE A 208 9.79 21.96 -7.95
N ARG A 209 10.46 22.84 -7.20
CA ARG A 209 11.88 23.16 -7.43
C ARG A 209 12.74 21.91 -7.27
N TYR A 210 12.49 21.11 -6.22
CA TYR A 210 13.18 19.85 -6.01
C TYR A 210 12.92 18.85 -7.14
N ALA A 211 11.67 18.69 -7.57
CA ALA A 211 11.29 17.82 -8.68
C ALA A 211 11.99 18.25 -10.00
N LYS A 212 12.10 19.57 -10.25
CA LYS A 212 12.85 20.11 -11.40
C LYS A 212 14.33 19.72 -11.32
N LYS A 213 14.97 19.94 -10.16
CA LYS A 213 16.38 19.57 -9.90
C LYS A 213 16.63 18.08 -10.13
N LYS A 214 15.67 17.21 -9.74
CA LYS A 214 15.76 15.76 -9.92
C LYS A 214 15.33 15.26 -11.31
N GLY A 215 14.85 16.13 -12.18
CA GLY A 215 14.41 15.77 -13.52
C GLY A 215 13.11 14.93 -13.54
N TRP A 216 12.23 15.07 -12.56
CA TRP A 216 10.96 14.34 -12.48
C TRP A 216 9.92 14.93 -13.45
N THR A 217 10.20 14.82 -14.74
CA THR A 217 9.43 15.44 -15.82
C THR A 217 8.36 14.53 -16.42
N SER A 218 8.17 13.35 -15.87
CA SER A 218 7.08 12.41 -16.19
C SER A 218 6.68 11.64 -14.95
N ILE A 219 5.49 11.01 -14.98
CA ILE A 219 5.03 10.14 -13.87
C ILE A 219 6.00 8.99 -13.62
N SER A 220 6.53 8.36 -14.67
CA SER A 220 7.52 7.30 -14.53
C SER A 220 8.77 7.78 -13.78
N LYS A 221 9.34 8.92 -14.15
CA LYS A 221 10.52 9.50 -13.46
C LYS A 221 10.21 9.91 -12.02
N ALA A 222 9.01 10.40 -11.74
CA ALA A 222 8.57 10.71 -10.38
C ALA A 222 8.40 9.45 -9.52
N LEU A 223 7.86 8.36 -10.09
CA LEU A 223 7.76 7.05 -9.42
C LEU A 223 9.15 6.46 -9.14
N GLU A 224 10.08 6.52 -10.09
CA GLU A 224 11.46 6.10 -9.85
C GLU A 224 12.13 6.94 -8.75
N GLY A 225 11.91 8.26 -8.75
CA GLY A 225 12.41 9.14 -7.70
C GLY A 225 11.84 8.82 -6.32
N ALA A 226 10.56 8.49 -6.25
CA ALA A 226 9.89 8.06 -5.01
C ALA A 226 10.44 6.71 -4.52
N ALA A 227 10.60 5.72 -5.42
CA ALA A 227 11.17 4.42 -5.09
C ALA A 227 12.62 4.54 -4.59
N ALA A 228 13.45 5.36 -5.27
CA ALA A 228 14.81 5.65 -4.84
C ALA A 228 14.85 6.28 -3.44
N TYR A 229 13.96 7.23 -3.17
CA TYR A 229 13.87 7.90 -1.87
C TYR A 229 13.51 6.93 -0.74
N LEU A 230 12.50 6.09 -0.93
CA LEU A 230 12.11 5.06 0.03
C LEU A 230 13.21 4.02 0.25
N SER A 231 13.78 3.53 -0.84
CA SER A 231 14.81 2.49 -0.81
C SER A 231 16.05 2.98 -0.06
N SER A 232 16.71 4.01 -0.56
CA SER A 232 17.99 4.49 -0.01
C SER A 232 17.84 5.23 1.32
N GLY A 233 16.73 5.96 1.49
CA GLY A 233 16.48 6.73 2.72
C GLY A 233 16.05 5.88 3.90
N TYR A 234 15.28 4.81 3.66
CA TYR A 234 14.61 4.06 4.74
C TYR A 234 14.82 2.56 4.65
N ILE A 235 14.32 1.92 3.60
CA ILE A 235 14.10 0.47 3.55
C ILE A 235 15.43 -0.29 3.47
N HIS A 236 16.31 0.10 2.53
CA HIS A 236 17.64 -0.48 2.34
C HIS A 236 18.75 0.36 2.99
N SER A 237 18.37 1.40 3.75
CA SER A 237 19.34 2.24 4.46
C SER A 237 19.92 1.52 5.67
N LYS A 238 20.97 2.10 6.27
CA LYS A 238 21.55 1.65 7.55
C LYS A 238 20.53 1.56 8.69
N TYR A 239 19.39 2.24 8.56
CA TYR A 239 18.30 2.24 9.56
C TYR A 239 17.40 1.02 9.48
N LYS A 240 17.46 0.25 8.38
CA LYS A 240 16.75 -1.03 8.17
C LYS A 240 15.27 -0.99 8.50
N GLN A 241 14.59 0.07 8.01
CA GLN A 241 13.14 0.25 8.23
C GLN A 241 12.35 -0.51 7.15
N ASN A 242 12.55 -1.80 7.11
CA ASN A 242 12.11 -2.71 6.06
C ASN A 242 10.71 -3.31 6.28
N THR A 243 9.91 -2.71 7.13
CA THR A 243 8.48 -3.00 7.30
C THR A 243 7.72 -1.70 7.49
N ILE A 244 6.42 -1.69 7.18
CA ILE A 244 5.55 -0.52 7.37
C ILE A 244 5.57 -0.09 8.85
N PHE A 245 5.54 -1.08 9.75
CA PHE A 245 5.64 -0.83 11.19
C PHE A 245 6.92 -0.07 11.56
N LYS A 246 8.09 -0.49 11.05
CA LYS A 246 9.36 0.17 11.34
C LYS A 246 9.49 1.56 10.70
N LEU A 247 8.83 1.82 9.60
CA LEU A 247 8.76 3.17 9.01
C LEU A 247 8.12 4.15 9.98
N ARG A 248 7.05 3.73 10.66
CA ARG A 248 6.40 4.56 11.68
C ARG A 248 7.02 4.41 13.05
N TYR A 249 7.29 3.20 13.48
CA TYR A 249 7.77 2.85 14.80
C TYR A 249 9.20 2.33 14.71
N THR A 250 10.12 3.25 14.54
CA THR A 250 11.54 2.92 14.32
C THR A 250 12.16 2.19 15.51
N PRO A 251 12.99 1.15 15.29
CA PRO A 251 13.76 0.51 16.36
C PRO A 251 14.95 1.35 16.86
N ASN A 252 15.25 2.47 16.18
CA ASN A 252 16.45 3.27 16.43
C ASN A 252 16.37 4.03 17.76
N LYS A 253 17.55 4.25 18.38
CA LYS A 253 17.67 5.02 19.62
C LYS A 253 17.15 6.45 19.42
N GLY A 254 16.49 7.01 20.45
CA GLY A 254 15.91 8.36 20.38
C GLY A 254 14.72 8.52 19.45
N LEU A 255 14.13 7.42 18.96
CA LEU A 255 13.06 7.41 17.94
C LEU A 255 13.50 8.12 16.65
N TRP A 256 14.79 8.07 16.36
CA TRP A 256 15.38 8.72 15.20
C TRP A 256 14.91 8.10 13.89
N HIS A 257 14.67 8.96 12.91
CA HIS A 257 14.38 8.59 11.54
C HIS A 257 13.02 7.92 11.33
N GLN A 258 11.97 8.37 12.03
CA GLN A 258 10.59 7.95 11.70
C GLN A 258 10.17 8.55 10.36
N TYR A 259 9.61 7.74 9.48
CA TYR A 259 9.07 8.18 8.18
C TYR A 259 7.83 9.06 8.35
N ALA A 260 6.90 8.61 9.18
CA ALA A 260 5.63 9.30 9.42
C ALA A 260 5.45 9.67 10.90
N SER A 261 4.71 10.75 11.16
CA SER A 261 4.30 11.18 12.51
C SER A 261 2.92 10.61 12.92
N ASP A 262 2.02 10.35 11.96
CA ASP A 262 0.69 9.81 12.21
C ASP A 262 0.77 8.43 12.92
N PRO A 263 0.20 8.28 14.13
CA PRO A 263 0.23 7.02 14.87
C PRO A 263 -0.41 5.85 14.11
N PHE A 264 -1.42 6.13 13.31
CA PHE A 264 -2.19 5.13 12.58
C PHE A 264 -1.63 4.79 11.19
N TYR A 265 -0.48 5.37 10.83
CA TYR A 265 0.14 5.18 9.52
C TYR A 265 0.31 3.69 9.16
N ALA A 266 0.84 2.88 10.09
CA ALA A 266 1.11 1.47 9.82
C ALA A 266 -0.17 0.65 9.60
N GLU A 267 -1.24 0.94 10.33
CA GLU A 267 -2.55 0.30 10.15
C GLU A 267 -3.20 0.71 8.82
N LYS A 268 -3.17 2.01 8.49
CA LYS A 268 -3.74 2.54 7.24
C LYS A 268 -3.12 1.88 6.00
N ILE A 269 -1.79 1.82 5.96
CA ILE A 269 -1.09 1.15 4.86
C ILE A 269 -1.27 -0.37 4.93
N GLY A 270 -1.15 -0.97 6.11
CA GLY A 270 -1.27 -2.41 6.31
C GLY A 270 -2.62 -2.97 5.86
N GLY A 271 -3.72 -2.28 6.15
CA GLY A 271 -5.05 -2.67 5.70
C GLY A 271 -5.19 -2.64 4.17
N LYS A 272 -4.73 -1.56 3.53
CA LYS A 272 -4.73 -1.44 2.07
C LYS A 272 -3.80 -2.46 1.41
N TYR A 273 -2.66 -2.72 2.03
CA TYR A 273 -1.70 -3.71 1.59
C TYR A 273 -2.30 -5.12 1.59
N GLN A 274 -3.04 -5.46 2.66
CA GLN A 274 -3.77 -6.72 2.72
C GLN A 274 -4.81 -6.85 1.60
N GLU A 275 -5.63 -5.83 1.36
CA GLU A 275 -6.62 -5.85 0.28
C GLU A 275 -5.98 -6.14 -1.08
N MET A 276 -4.84 -5.53 -1.36
CA MET A 276 -4.14 -5.68 -2.64
C MET A 276 -3.22 -6.91 -2.69
N SER A 277 -3.08 -7.66 -1.60
CA SER A 277 -2.20 -8.85 -1.56
C SER A 277 -2.65 -9.98 -2.48
N VAL A 278 -3.89 -9.96 -2.92
CA VAL A 278 -4.42 -10.88 -3.95
C VAL A 278 -3.69 -10.76 -5.31
N CYS A 279 -2.92 -9.68 -5.51
CA CYS A 279 -2.12 -9.48 -6.71
C CYS A 279 -0.83 -10.33 -6.73
N TYR A 280 -0.42 -10.93 -5.60
CA TYR A 280 0.76 -11.77 -5.60
C TYR A 280 0.54 -13.05 -6.38
N SER A 281 1.58 -13.47 -7.11
CA SER A 281 1.58 -14.75 -7.80
C SER A 281 1.47 -15.90 -6.80
N GLN A 282 0.93 -17.01 -7.26
CA GLN A 282 0.89 -18.24 -6.46
C GLN A 282 2.32 -18.64 -6.05
N GLY A 283 2.48 -19.02 -4.78
CA GLY A 283 3.79 -19.37 -4.22
C GLY A 283 4.66 -18.16 -3.79
N ALA A 284 4.12 -16.94 -3.80
CA ALA A 284 4.83 -15.80 -3.26
C ALA A 284 5.23 -16.05 -1.79
N LYS A 285 6.51 -15.79 -1.48
CA LYS A 285 7.05 -16.02 -0.13
C LYS A 285 6.78 -14.81 0.77
N TYR A 286 6.17 -15.05 1.92
CA TYR A 286 5.91 -14.03 2.93
C TYR A 286 7.00 -14.05 3.99
N LEU A 287 7.62 -12.89 4.22
CA LEU A 287 8.64 -12.68 5.24
C LEU A 287 8.15 -11.60 6.18
N TYR A 288 8.20 -11.87 7.47
CA TYR A 288 7.77 -10.93 8.51
C TYR A 288 8.93 -10.55 9.41
N ASP A 289 8.89 -9.34 9.96
CA ASP A 289 9.83 -8.90 10.97
C ASP A 289 9.10 -8.17 12.10
N MET A 290 8.89 -8.91 13.19
CA MET A 290 8.11 -8.48 14.35
C MET A 290 8.98 -7.71 15.35
N PRO A 291 8.45 -6.72 16.06
CA PRO A 291 9.17 -6.06 17.14
C PRO A 291 9.35 -7.00 18.33
N ARG A 292 10.52 -6.96 18.95
CA ARG A 292 10.78 -7.54 20.28
C ARG A 292 11.29 -6.40 21.17
N TYR A 293 10.49 -5.98 22.10
CA TYR A 293 10.86 -5.00 23.10
C TYR A 293 11.73 -5.61 24.17
N ARG A 294 12.66 -4.81 24.74
CA ARG A 294 13.53 -5.24 25.85
C ARG A 294 12.77 -5.37 27.15
#